data_3447a7a10cda65399174d4848619ffac
#
_entry.id   3447a7a10cda65399174d4848619ffac
#
_cell.length_a   1.000
_cell.length_b   1.000
_cell.length_c   1.000
_cell.angle_alpha   90.00
_cell.angle_beta   90.00
_cell.angle_gamma   90.00
#
_symmetry.space_group_name_H-M   'P 1'
#
loop_
_entity.id
_entity.type
_entity.pdbx_description
1 polymer ?
#
loop_
_entity_poly.entity_id
_entity_poly.type
_entity_poly.pdbx_seq_one_letter_code
_entity_poly.pdbx_strand_id
1 'polypeptide(L)'
;MNSIVLDLEWNQAQTRDREAPGLTFEVIEIGAVRLDEHGNQTDSFSCLIRPCVYTELFYRVREVVGISMKQLEAEGIPFLDAMERFWKWCGKDPVFFTWGDMDLTELQRNIAYFGM
;
A
#
# COMPACT_ATOMS: atom_id res chain seq x y z
N MET A 1 17.10 -3.09 -16.58
CA MET A 1 15.65 -2.99 -16.36
C MET A 1 15.38 -2.80 -14.86
N ASN A 2 14.55 -1.85 -14.51
CA ASN A 2 14.22 -1.55 -13.12
C ASN A 2 12.89 -2.22 -12.75
N SER A 3 12.97 -3.48 -12.31
CA SER A 3 11.80 -4.31 -12.01
C SER A 3 11.44 -4.23 -10.53
N ILE A 4 10.22 -3.85 -10.25
CA ILE A 4 9.68 -3.66 -8.89
C ILE A 4 8.54 -4.65 -8.69
N VAL A 5 8.68 -5.55 -7.72
CA VAL A 5 7.59 -6.45 -7.31
C VAL A 5 6.89 -5.79 -6.13
N LEU A 6 5.63 -5.46 -6.32
CA LEU A 6 4.82 -4.69 -5.37
C LEU A 6 3.84 -5.59 -4.64
N ASP A 7 3.73 -5.41 -3.33
CA ASP A 7 2.75 -6.08 -2.49
C ASP A 7 2.14 -5.06 -1.54
N LEU A 8 0.83 -4.97 -1.53
CA LEU A 8 0.10 -4.01 -0.70
C LEU A 8 -0.73 -4.73 0.35
N GLU A 9 -0.91 -4.06 1.48
CA GLU A 9 -1.94 -4.41 2.44
C GLU A 9 -2.92 -3.26 2.53
N TRP A 10 -4.21 -3.58 2.70
CA TRP A 10 -5.24 -2.55 2.80
C TRP A 10 -6.28 -2.87 3.87
N ASN A 11 -6.94 -1.82 4.32
CA ASN A 11 -8.04 -1.88 5.26
C ASN A 11 -9.34 -1.53 4.54
N GLN A 12 -10.46 -1.81 5.15
CA GLN A 12 -11.78 -1.54 4.59
C GLN A 12 -12.79 -1.21 5.68
N ALA A 13 -13.96 -0.74 5.28
CA ALA A 13 -15.06 -0.46 6.21
C ALA A 13 -15.53 -1.75 6.90
N GLN A 14 -16.04 -1.61 8.12
CA GLN A 14 -16.59 -2.73 8.88
C GLN A 14 -17.81 -3.34 8.18
N THR A 15 -18.63 -2.49 7.55
CA THR A 15 -19.80 -2.91 6.81
C THR A 15 -19.87 -2.11 5.50
N ARG A 16 -20.60 -2.66 4.53
CA ARG A 16 -20.70 -2.05 3.21
C ARG A 16 -21.34 -0.67 3.21
N ASP A 17 -22.28 -0.43 4.13
CA ASP A 17 -22.97 0.86 4.25
C ASP A 17 -22.08 1.96 4.84
N ARG A 18 -20.95 1.61 5.44
CA ARG A 18 -19.98 2.57 5.97
C ARG A 18 -18.83 2.85 5.01
N GLU A 19 -18.89 2.28 3.83
CA GLU A 19 -17.85 2.46 2.83
C GLU A 19 -17.86 3.90 2.29
N ALA A 20 -16.69 4.53 2.28
CA ALA A 20 -16.55 5.88 1.74
C ALA A 20 -16.65 5.86 0.22
N PRO A 21 -17.40 6.79 -0.40
CA PRO A 21 -17.48 6.85 -1.85
C PRO A 21 -16.11 7.03 -2.49
N GLY A 22 -15.82 6.18 -3.46
CA GLY A 22 -14.56 6.24 -4.20
C GLY A 22 -13.38 5.54 -3.55
N LEU A 23 -13.54 4.97 -2.35
CA LEU A 23 -12.45 4.26 -1.69
C LEU A 23 -12.98 3.02 -0.95
N THR A 24 -13.00 1.89 -1.62
CA THR A 24 -13.37 0.61 -1.01
C THR A 24 -12.27 0.11 -0.07
N PHE A 25 -11.02 0.18 -0.53
CA PHE A 25 -9.86 -0.30 0.21
C PHE A 25 -8.86 0.82 0.40
N GLU A 26 -8.48 1.05 1.67
CA GLU A 26 -7.48 2.05 2.02
C GLU A 26 -6.15 1.36 2.26
N VAL A 27 -5.12 1.72 1.49
CA VAL A 27 -3.79 1.11 1.60
C VAL A 27 -3.16 1.48 2.94
N ILE A 28 -2.69 0.48 3.68
CA ILE A 28 -2.06 0.65 4.99
C ILE A 28 -0.61 0.21 5.02
N GLU A 29 -0.14 -0.49 3.98
CA GLU A 29 1.27 -0.86 3.88
C GLU A 29 1.65 -0.99 2.41
N ILE A 30 2.81 -0.44 2.06
CA ILE A 30 3.44 -0.64 0.77
C ILE A 30 4.70 -1.44 1.02
N GLY A 31 4.77 -2.65 0.43
CA GLY A 31 5.97 -3.46 0.42
C GLY A 31 6.42 -3.66 -1.02
N ALA A 32 7.72 -3.62 -1.26
CA ALA A 32 8.24 -3.83 -2.59
C ALA A 32 9.67 -4.35 -2.55
N VAL A 33 10.06 -5.09 -3.59
CA VAL A 33 11.44 -5.49 -3.80
C VAL A 33 11.86 -5.10 -5.20
N ARG A 34 13.14 -4.77 -5.35
CA ARG A 34 13.74 -4.49 -6.65
C ARG A 34 14.52 -5.72 -7.11
N LEU A 35 14.29 -6.11 -8.35
CA LEU A 35 15.00 -7.24 -8.96
C LEU A 35 15.90 -6.73 -10.07
N ASP A 36 17.07 -7.38 -10.20
CA ASP A 36 17.95 -7.15 -11.33
C ASP A 36 17.50 -7.94 -12.56
N GLU A 37 18.25 -7.86 -13.63
CA GLU A 37 17.97 -8.55 -14.90
C GLU A 37 18.02 -10.07 -14.78
N HIS A 38 18.64 -10.61 -13.72
CA HIS A 38 18.72 -12.05 -13.46
C HIS A 38 17.67 -12.52 -12.44
N GLY A 39 16.77 -11.63 -11.99
CA GLY A 39 15.75 -11.96 -11.01
C GLY A 39 16.25 -11.96 -9.57
N ASN A 40 17.44 -11.45 -9.30
CA ASN A 40 17.96 -11.37 -7.93
C ASN A 40 17.48 -10.09 -7.25
N GLN A 41 17.14 -10.21 -5.97
CA GLN A 41 16.71 -9.06 -5.19
C GLN A 41 17.91 -8.17 -4.85
N THR A 42 17.85 -6.91 -5.23
CA THR A 42 18.91 -5.93 -4.99
C THR A 42 18.59 -4.93 -3.90
N ASP A 43 17.29 -4.73 -3.60
CA ASP A 43 16.85 -3.78 -2.60
C ASP A 43 15.42 -4.10 -2.18
N SER A 44 14.97 -3.52 -1.06
CA SER A 44 13.60 -3.64 -0.60
C SER A 44 13.09 -2.32 -0.03
N PHE A 45 11.77 -2.15 -0.05
CA PHE A 45 11.09 -0.99 0.50
C PHE A 45 9.92 -1.47 1.35
N SER A 46 9.70 -0.84 2.47
CA SER A 46 8.54 -1.11 3.32
C SER A 46 8.12 0.17 4.03
N CYS A 47 6.82 0.44 4.02
CA CYS A 47 6.28 1.66 4.61
C CYS A 47 4.86 1.42 5.11
N LEU A 48 4.63 1.73 6.40
CA LEU A 48 3.29 1.71 6.97
C LEU A 48 2.61 3.06 6.73
N ILE A 49 1.32 3.01 6.41
CA ILE A 49 0.52 4.20 6.13
C ILE A 49 -0.55 4.32 7.20
N ARG A 50 -0.61 5.50 7.81
CA ARG A 50 -1.64 5.79 8.82
C ARG A 50 -2.98 5.96 8.12
N PRO A 51 -3.98 5.10 8.43
CA PRO A 51 -5.29 5.26 7.82
C PRO A 51 -6.00 6.50 8.35
N CYS A 52 -6.71 7.20 7.48
CA CYS A 52 -7.50 8.37 7.86
C CYS A 52 -8.97 8.26 7.46
N VAL A 53 -9.31 7.27 6.63
CA VAL A 53 -10.69 7.02 6.21
C VAL A 53 -11.30 5.92 7.07
N TYR A 54 -10.63 4.77 7.15
CA TYR A 54 -11.08 3.64 7.97
C TYR A 54 -10.17 3.52 9.18
N THR A 55 -10.58 4.14 10.28
CA THR A 55 -9.76 4.27 11.50
C THR A 55 -9.82 3.07 12.43
N GLU A 56 -10.61 2.05 12.07
CA GLU A 56 -10.65 0.77 12.76
C GLU A 56 -10.28 -0.33 11.77
N LEU A 57 -9.46 -1.28 12.21
CA LEU A 57 -9.10 -2.39 11.33
C LEU A 57 -10.28 -3.34 11.15
N PHE A 58 -10.55 -3.69 9.90
CA PHE A 58 -11.49 -4.75 9.58
C PHE A 58 -10.98 -6.06 10.19
N TYR A 59 -11.87 -6.89 10.76
CA TYR A 59 -11.45 -8.05 11.56
C TYR A 59 -10.54 -9.03 10.81
N ARG A 60 -10.77 -9.23 9.51
CA ARG A 60 -9.93 -10.13 8.70
C ARG A 60 -8.53 -9.56 8.48
N VAL A 61 -8.43 -8.27 8.32
CA VAL A 61 -7.15 -7.58 8.18
C VAL A 61 -6.34 -7.77 9.45
N ARG A 62 -6.96 -7.57 10.60
CA ARG A 62 -6.33 -7.73 11.91
C ARG A 62 -5.82 -9.15 12.12
N GLU A 63 -6.59 -10.15 11.66
CA GLU A 63 -6.21 -11.56 11.82
C GLU A 63 -5.11 -12.00 10.85
N VAL A 64 -5.14 -11.51 9.61
CA VAL A 64 -4.27 -11.99 8.54
C VAL A 64 -2.97 -11.21 8.44
N VAL A 65 -3.04 -9.89 8.56
CA VAL A 65 -1.88 -9.02 8.33
C VAL A 65 -0.99 -8.91 9.56
N GLY A 66 -1.56 -9.05 10.76
CA GLY A 66 -0.78 -8.99 11.99
C GLY A 66 -0.32 -7.58 12.39
N ILE A 67 -0.85 -6.55 11.76
CA ILE A 67 -0.57 -5.15 12.09
C ILE A 67 -1.72 -4.63 12.93
N SER A 68 -1.40 -3.95 14.05
CA SER A 68 -2.43 -3.33 14.89
C SER A 68 -2.70 -1.89 14.46
N MET A 69 -3.89 -1.39 14.78
CA MET A 69 -4.19 0.04 14.56
C MET A 69 -3.23 0.93 15.37
N LYS A 70 -2.88 0.49 16.58
CA LYS A 70 -1.92 1.20 17.41
C LYS A 70 -0.56 1.35 16.73
N GLN A 71 -0.09 0.29 16.08
CA GLN A 71 1.16 0.32 15.31
C GLN A 71 1.06 1.27 14.11
N LEU A 72 -0.07 1.23 13.39
CA LEU A 72 -0.29 2.13 12.26
C LEU A 72 -0.33 3.60 12.69
N GLU A 73 -0.91 3.89 13.84
CA GLU A 73 -0.94 5.25 14.37
C GLU A 73 0.43 5.72 14.83
N ALA A 74 1.23 4.84 15.43
CA ALA A 74 2.55 5.19 15.95
C ALA A 74 3.61 5.27 14.87
N GLU A 75 3.60 4.35 13.89
CA GLU A 75 4.66 4.19 12.89
C GLU A 75 4.23 4.58 11.48
N GLY A 76 2.92 4.65 11.21
CA GLY A 76 2.41 5.01 9.90
C GLY A 76 2.59 6.47 9.58
N ILE A 77 2.77 6.77 8.29
CA ILE A 77 2.86 8.13 7.78
C ILE A 77 1.68 8.39 6.83
N PRO A 78 1.36 9.67 6.54
CA PRO A 78 0.29 9.98 5.59
C PRO A 78 0.53 9.33 4.22
N PHE A 79 -0.55 8.97 3.54
CA PHE A 79 -0.46 8.29 2.25
C PHE A 79 0.38 9.04 1.22
N LEU A 80 0.19 10.35 1.12
CA LEU A 80 0.95 11.15 0.14
C LEU A 80 2.44 11.16 0.43
N ASP A 81 2.83 11.19 1.70
CA ASP A 81 4.25 11.11 2.10
C ASP A 81 4.82 9.73 1.77
N ALA A 82 4.05 8.68 2.02
CA ALA A 82 4.45 7.31 1.67
C ALA A 82 4.67 7.16 0.18
N MET A 83 3.77 7.72 -0.64
CA MET A 83 3.89 7.67 -2.10
C MET A 83 5.11 8.44 -2.59
N GLU A 84 5.41 9.59 -1.99
CA GLU A 84 6.60 10.34 -2.35
C GLU A 84 7.87 9.54 -2.09
N ARG A 85 7.96 8.89 -0.93
CA ARG A 85 9.08 8.00 -0.60
C ARG A 85 9.17 6.81 -1.54
N PHE A 86 8.04 6.20 -1.85
CA PHE A 86 8.00 5.06 -2.75
C PHE A 86 8.46 5.41 -4.15
N TRP A 87 7.98 6.54 -4.71
CA TRP A 87 8.39 6.99 -6.04
C TRP A 87 9.89 7.27 -6.11
N LYS A 88 10.44 7.90 -5.09
CA LYS A 88 11.90 8.14 -5.02
C LYS A 88 12.68 6.84 -5.00
N TRP A 89 12.20 5.87 -4.21
CA TRP A 89 12.83 4.57 -4.14
C TRP A 89 12.72 3.80 -5.46
N CYS A 90 11.60 3.90 -6.18
CA CYS A 90 11.40 3.21 -7.45
C CYS A 90 12.42 3.62 -8.51
N GLY A 91 12.92 4.84 -8.46
CA GLY A 91 13.92 5.30 -9.40
C GLY A 91 13.35 5.58 -10.79
N LYS A 92 14.19 5.41 -11.80
CA LYS A 92 13.89 5.78 -13.18
C LYS A 92 13.27 4.59 -13.93
N ASP A 93 12.15 4.88 -14.64
CA ASP A 93 11.48 3.93 -15.53
C ASP A 93 11.19 2.56 -14.89
N PRO A 94 10.48 2.54 -13.73
CA PRO A 94 10.19 1.27 -13.09
C PRO A 94 9.16 0.46 -13.88
N VAL A 95 9.33 -0.86 -13.86
CA VAL A 95 8.34 -1.81 -14.37
C VAL A 95 7.78 -2.57 -13.17
N PHE A 96 6.46 -2.50 -12.98
CA PHE A 96 5.82 -3.10 -11.81
C PHE A 96 5.26 -4.48 -12.09
N PHE A 97 5.46 -5.38 -11.13
CA PHE A 97 4.89 -6.71 -11.11
C PHE A 97 4.14 -6.91 -9.80
N THR A 98 3.00 -7.57 -9.86
CA THR A 98 2.19 -7.91 -8.68
C THR A 98 1.77 -9.37 -8.77
N TRP A 99 1.46 -9.98 -7.61
CA TRP A 99 0.94 -11.34 -7.57
C TRP A 99 -0.50 -11.45 -8.08
N GLY A 100 -1.26 -10.36 -7.93
CA GLY A 100 -2.62 -10.29 -8.42
C GLY A 100 -2.81 -9.04 -9.25
N ASP A 101 -3.97 -8.92 -9.88
CA ASP A 101 -4.30 -7.75 -10.72
C ASP A 101 -4.90 -6.60 -9.91
N MET A 102 -5.19 -6.80 -8.63
CA MET A 102 -5.86 -5.79 -7.80
C MET A 102 -4.91 -4.75 -7.19
N ASP A 103 -3.65 -5.13 -6.91
CA ASP A 103 -2.74 -4.23 -6.19
C ASP A 103 -2.54 -2.90 -6.92
N LEU A 104 -2.25 -2.93 -8.21
CA LEU A 104 -2.06 -1.69 -8.97
C LEU A 104 -3.37 -0.90 -9.10
N THR A 105 -4.48 -1.58 -9.31
CA THR A 105 -5.79 -0.93 -9.41
C THR A 105 -6.14 -0.21 -8.11
N GLU A 106 -5.94 -0.87 -6.97
CA GLU A 106 -6.24 -0.28 -5.67
C GLU A 106 -5.27 0.84 -5.32
N LEU A 107 -4.00 0.69 -5.68
CA LEU A 107 -3.05 1.78 -5.49
C LEU A 107 -3.45 3.02 -6.30
N GLN A 108 -3.86 2.83 -7.55
CA GLN A 108 -4.34 3.92 -8.40
C GLN A 108 -5.59 4.60 -7.83
N ARG A 109 -6.51 3.82 -7.25
CA ARG A 109 -7.71 4.37 -6.61
C ARG A 109 -7.34 5.20 -5.38
N ASN A 110 -6.39 4.75 -4.58
CA ASN A 110 -5.89 5.52 -3.43
C ASN A 110 -5.22 6.81 -3.89
N ILE A 111 -4.41 6.76 -4.93
CA ILE A 111 -3.75 7.94 -5.50
C ILE A 111 -4.81 8.97 -5.93
N ALA A 112 -5.82 8.53 -6.66
CA ALA A 112 -6.90 9.42 -7.12
C ALA A 112 -7.70 9.99 -5.94
N TYR A 113 -8.01 9.16 -4.96
CA TYR A 113 -8.81 9.58 -3.80
C TYR A 113 -8.09 10.63 -2.96
N PHE A 114 -6.79 10.47 -2.72
CA PHE A 114 -6.00 11.40 -1.89
C PHE A 114 -5.45 12.60 -2.66
N GLY A 115 -5.74 12.71 -3.95
CA GLY A 115 -5.46 13.92 -4.72
C GLY A 115 -4.03 14.09 -5.21
N MET A 116 -3.38 12.99 -5.50
CA MET A 116 -2.07 13.07 -6.12
C MET A 116 -2.13 13.44 -7.58
#